data_e7159acc81d7db69a9da8da8bbe55dab
#
_entry.id   e7159acc81d7db69a9da8da8bbe55dab
#
_cell.length_a   1.000
_cell.length_b   1.000
_cell.length_c   1.000
_cell.angle_alpha   90.00
_cell.angle_beta   90.00
_cell.angle_gamma   90.00
#
_symmetry.space_group_name_H-M   'P 1'
#
loop_
_entity.id
_entity.type
_entity.pdbx_description
1 polymer ?
#
loop_
_entity_poly.entity_id
_entity_poly.type
_entity_poly.pdbx_seq_one_letter_code
_entity_poly.pdbx_strand_id
1 'polypeptide(L)'
;KTSIIFSIKHEPGSLHRIIENFHNYNVNLTKIESRPTKTNTWEYNFYVDFEGHAKNSRIAEMLEKINHETLFMKILGSYPSAKLN
;
A
#
# COMPACT_ATOMS: atom_id res chain seq x y z
N LYS A 1 2.83 -9.66 -8.17
CA LYS A 1 2.40 -8.26 -8.04
C LYS A 1 1.14 -8.18 -7.20
N THR A 2 1.10 -7.24 -6.31
CA THR A 2 -0.06 -7.04 -5.44
C THR A 2 -0.49 -5.58 -5.52
N SER A 3 -1.80 -5.38 -5.51
CA SER A 3 -2.41 -4.05 -5.49
C SER A 3 -3.19 -3.90 -4.19
N ILE A 4 -2.99 -2.78 -3.53
CA ILE A 4 -3.71 -2.44 -2.31
C ILE A 4 -4.28 -1.03 -2.40
N ILE A 5 -5.31 -0.78 -1.62
CA ILE A 5 -5.79 0.57 -1.37
C ILE A 5 -5.75 0.80 0.13
N PHE A 6 -5.36 1.99 0.54
CA PHE A 6 -5.39 2.35 1.95
C PHE A 6 -5.75 3.81 2.13
N SER A 7 -6.23 4.14 3.31
CA SER A 7 -6.62 5.48 3.70
C SER A 7 -5.79 5.91 4.90
N ILE A 8 -5.28 7.11 4.87
CA ILE A 8 -4.48 7.68 5.97
C ILE A 8 -4.97 9.09 6.29
N LYS A 9 -4.64 9.56 7.50
CA LYS A 9 -4.90 10.93 7.88
C LYS A 9 -4.05 11.88 7.04
N HIS A 10 -4.63 13.00 6.67
CA HIS A 10 -3.93 14.06 5.96
C HIS A 10 -3.09 14.87 6.95
N GLU A 11 -1.93 14.34 7.31
CA GLU A 11 -1.00 15.01 8.20
C GLU A 11 0.44 14.72 7.78
N PRO A 12 1.39 15.60 8.13
CA PRO A 12 2.78 15.39 7.76
C PRO A 12 3.30 14.05 8.28
N GLY A 13 4.01 13.33 7.43
CA GLY A 13 4.65 12.07 7.79
C GLY A 13 3.78 10.83 7.69
N SER A 14 2.46 10.96 7.51
CA SER A 14 1.58 9.78 7.41
C SER A 14 1.95 8.86 6.27
N LEU A 15 2.12 9.40 5.07
CA LEU A 15 2.49 8.60 3.91
C LEU A 15 3.90 8.03 4.05
N HIS A 16 4.81 8.81 4.59
CA HIS A 16 6.19 8.36 4.81
C HIS A 16 6.25 7.10 5.66
N ARG A 17 5.48 7.03 6.72
CA ARG A 17 5.46 5.86 7.61
C ARG A 17 5.02 4.60 6.85
N ILE A 18 4.06 4.76 5.95
CA ILE A 18 3.59 3.62 5.15
C ILE A 18 4.66 3.20 4.16
N ILE A 19 5.23 4.14 3.41
CA ILE A 19 6.25 3.86 2.39
C ILE A 19 7.50 3.23 3.02
N GLU A 20 7.86 3.64 4.23
CA GLU A 20 9.00 3.08 4.94
C GLU A 20 8.89 1.56 5.15
N ASN A 21 7.67 1.04 5.31
CA ASN A 21 7.47 -0.41 5.42
C ASN A 21 7.96 -1.14 4.18
N PHE A 22 7.70 -0.60 3.00
CA PHE A 22 8.15 -1.22 1.76
C PHE A 22 9.68 -1.24 1.70
N HIS A 23 10.32 -0.17 2.11
CA HIS A 23 11.77 -0.12 2.19
C HIS A 23 12.32 -1.16 3.18
N ASN A 24 11.75 -1.21 4.38
CA ASN A 24 12.22 -2.11 5.45
C ASN A 24 12.08 -3.58 5.08
N TYR A 25 11.08 -3.92 4.30
CA TYR A 25 10.86 -5.30 3.84
C TYR A 25 11.47 -5.57 2.48
N ASN A 26 12.20 -4.60 1.93
CA ASN A 26 12.85 -4.71 0.62
C ASN A 26 11.84 -5.06 -0.48
N VAL A 27 10.73 -4.37 -0.47
CA VAL A 27 9.66 -4.54 -1.45
C VAL A 27 9.63 -3.36 -2.40
N ASN A 28 9.64 -3.64 -3.69
CA ASN A 28 9.67 -2.61 -4.71
C ASN A 28 8.26 -2.13 -5.08
N LEU A 29 8.03 -0.84 -4.90
CA LEU A 29 6.80 -0.20 -5.35
C LEU A 29 6.87 0.03 -6.85
N THR A 30 5.80 -0.33 -7.56
CA THR A 30 5.73 -0.14 -9.00
C THR A 30 4.76 0.97 -9.40
N LYS A 31 3.83 1.31 -8.50
CA LYS A 31 2.88 2.39 -8.75
C LYS A 31 2.38 2.94 -7.43
N ILE A 32 2.22 4.24 -7.36
CA ILE A 32 1.51 4.91 -6.27
C ILE A 32 0.66 6.03 -6.85
N GLU A 33 -0.59 6.09 -6.46
CA GLU A 33 -1.53 7.07 -6.94
C GLU A 33 -2.41 7.55 -5.79
N SER A 34 -2.46 8.85 -5.58
CA SER A 34 -3.34 9.42 -4.57
C SER A 34 -4.70 9.75 -5.16
N ARG A 35 -5.75 9.46 -4.40
CA ARG A 35 -7.11 9.81 -4.76
C ARG A 35 -7.78 10.48 -3.57
N PRO A 36 -8.18 11.75 -3.68
CA PRO A 36 -8.87 12.42 -2.58
C PRO A 36 -10.22 11.76 -2.32
N THR A 37 -10.59 11.66 -1.05
CA THR A 37 -11.93 11.19 -0.71
C THR A 37 -12.92 12.34 -0.88
N LYS A 38 -14.11 12.03 -1.36
CA LYS A 38 -15.16 13.04 -1.53
C LYS A 38 -15.90 13.35 -0.23
N THR A 39 -15.77 12.48 0.76
CA THR A 39 -16.58 12.54 1.97
C THR A 39 -15.82 13.07 3.20
N ASN A 40 -14.49 13.09 3.14
CA ASN A 40 -13.70 13.51 4.29
C ASN A 40 -12.41 14.17 3.83
N THR A 41 -12.25 15.46 4.13
CA THR A 41 -11.08 16.24 3.71
C THR A 41 -9.83 15.94 4.54
N TRP A 42 -9.97 15.20 5.64
CA TRP A 42 -8.85 14.87 6.53
C TRP A 42 -8.20 13.53 6.19
N GLU A 43 -8.71 12.85 5.17
CA GLU A 43 -8.23 11.54 4.76
C GLU A 43 -7.85 11.54 3.29
N TYR A 44 -6.80 10.76 2.97
CA TYR A 44 -6.42 10.48 1.60
C TYR A 44 -6.45 9.00 1.33
N ASN A 45 -6.93 8.62 0.16
CA ASN A 45 -6.82 7.26 -0.35
C ASN A 45 -5.61 7.15 -1.27
N PHE A 46 -4.90 6.06 -1.14
CA PHE A 46 -3.77 5.75 -2.01
C PHE A 46 -3.96 4.38 -2.63
N TYR A 47 -3.72 4.30 -3.92
CA TYR A 47 -3.59 3.04 -4.64
C TYR A 47 -2.12 2.75 -4.79
N VAL A 48 -1.72 1.54 -4.43
CA VAL A 48 -0.31 1.13 -4.50
C VAL A 48 -0.22 -0.24 -5.12
N ASP A 49 0.67 -0.36 -6.11
CA ASP A 49 1.06 -1.64 -6.68
C ASP A 49 2.50 -1.92 -6.26
N PHE A 50 2.79 -3.17 -5.93
CA PHE A 50 4.14 -3.55 -5.55
C PHE A 50 4.44 -4.98 -5.98
N GLU A 51 5.72 -5.32 -6.06
CA GLU A 51 6.17 -6.65 -6.40
C GLU A 51 6.05 -7.57 -5.18
N GLY A 52 5.61 -8.80 -5.41
CA GLY A 52 5.41 -9.79 -4.37
C GLY A 52 3.96 -10.22 -4.27
N HIS A 53 3.75 -11.39 -3.67
CA HIS A 53 2.42 -11.97 -3.52
C HIS A 53 1.95 -11.81 -2.06
N ALA A 54 0.68 -11.48 -1.88
CA ALA A 54 0.10 -11.25 -0.54
C ALA A 54 0.19 -12.47 0.37
N LYS A 55 0.30 -13.68 -0.20
CA LYS A 55 0.44 -14.91 0.58
C LYS A 55 1.89 -15.21 0.99
N ASN A 56 2.86 -14.50 0.46
CA ASN A 56 4.24 -14.63 0.92
C ASN A 56 4.31 -14.13 2.37
N SER A 57 4.94 -14.91 3.25
CA SER A 57 4.94 -14.61 4.68
C SER A 57 5.54 -13.24 5.00
N ARG A 58 6.61 -12.84 4.30
CA ARG A 58 7.23 -11.53 4.48
C ARG A 58 6.29 -10.40 4.03
N ILE A 59 5.63 -10.59 2.91
CA ILE A 59 4.67 -9.61 2.39
C ILE A 59 3.47 -9.52 3.32
N ALA A 60 2.94 -10.66 3.78
CA ALA A 60 1.81 -10.68 4.70
C ALA A 60 2.13 -9.93 6.01
N GLU A 61 3.34 -10.10 6.54
CA GLU A 61 3.77 -9.39 7.74
C GLU A 61 3.84 -7.88 7.49
N MET A 62 4.39 -7.47 6.35
CA MET A 62 4.44 -6.07 5.97
C MET A 62 3.04 -5.47 5.86
N LEU A 63 2.13 -6.18 5.20
CA LEU A 63 0.75 -5.71 5.02
C LEU A 63 0.02 -5.57 6.37
N GLU A 64 0.29 -6.46 7.31
CA GLU A 64 -0.28 -6.34 8.64
C GLU A 64 0.21 -5.08 9.35
N LYS A 65 1.48 -4.77 9.25
CA LYS A 65 2.02 -3.53 9.82
C LYS A 65 1.41 -2.29 9.17
N ILE A 66 1.27 -2.32 7.85
CA ILE A 66 0.65 -1.21 7.11
C ILE A 66 -0.80 -1.04 7.58
N ASN A 67 -1.52 -2.14 7.74
CA ASN A 67 -2.91 -2.08 8.20
C ASN A 67 -3.03 -1.38 9.56
N HIS A 68 -2.10 -1.64 10.47
CA HIS A 68 -2.09 -1.00 11.80
C HIS A 68 -1.80 0.50 11.73
N GLU A 69 -1.13 0.96 10.69
CA GLU A 69 -0.74 2.35 10.53
C GLU A 69 -1.70 3.14 9.64
N THR A 70 -2.76 2.50 9.16
CA THR A 70 -3.74 3.12 8.28
C THR A 70 -5.09 3.22 8.98
N LEU A 71 -5.95 4.08 8.48
CA LEU A 71 -7.34 4.14 8.90
C LEU A 71 -8.13 2.99 8.31
N PHE A 72 -7.73 2.58 7.10
CA PHE A 72 -8.37 1.53 6.35
C PHE A 72 -7.36 0.97 5.35
N MET A 73 -7.37 -0.33 5.15
CA MET A 73 -6.56 -0.96 4.09
C MET A 73 -7.31 -2.15 3.51
N LYS A 74 -7.22 -2.32 2.21
CA LYS A 74 -7.79 -3.46 1.52
C LYS A 74 -6.83 -3.96 0.46
N ILE A 75 -6.66 -5.28 0.40
CA ILE A 75 -5.92 -5.93 -0.68
C ILE A 75 -6.87 -6.11 -1.84
N LEU A 76 -6.54 -5.51 -2.98
CA LEU A 76 -7.38 -5.60 -4.18
C LEU A 76 -7.14 -6.88 -4.94
N GLY A 77 -5.91 -7.39 -4.92
CA GLY A 77 -5.57 -8.64 -5.56
C GLY A 77 -4.09 -8.87 -5.65
N SER A 78 -3.70 -10.13 -5.83
CA SER A 78 -2.34 -10.53 -6.14
C SER A 78 -2.38 -11.36 -7.42
N TYR A 79 -1.48 -11.07 -8.33
CA TYR A 79 -1.44 -11.71 -9.63
C TYR A 79 -0.01 -11.73 -10.17
N PRO A 80 0.31 -12.66 -11.09
CA PRO A 80 1.63 -12.68 -11.69
C PRO A 80 1.91 -11.37 -12.42
N SER A 81 3.15 -10.89 -12.32
CA SER A 81 3.55 -9.72 -13.08
C SER A 81 3.50 -10.04 -14.56
N ALA A 82 2.91 -9.14 -15.34
CA ALA A 82 2.95 -9.27 -16.79
C ALA A 82 4.39 -9.16 -17.25
N LYS A 83 4.85 -10.16 -18.02
CA LYS A 83 6.17 -10.08 -18.65
C LYS A 83 5.99 -9.35 -19.96
N LEU A 84 6.57 -8.18 -20.03
CA LEU A 84 6.68 -7.47 -21.29
C LEU A 84 7.95 -7.98 -21.97
N ASN A 85 7.76 -8.67 -23.01
CA ASN A 85 8.87 -9.14 -23.83
C ASN A 85 9.17 -8.11 -24.92
#